data_f4cc9e9b57727394f19815e0cd41d388
#
_entry.id   f4cc9e9b57727394f19815e0cd41d388
#
_cell.length_a   1.000
_cell.length_b   1.000
_cell.length_c   1.000
_cell.angle_alpha   90.00
_cell.angle_beta   90.00
_cell.angle_gamma   90.00
#
_symmetry.space_group_name_H-M   'P 1'
#
loop_
_entity.id
_entity.type
_entity.pdbx_description
1 polymer ?
#
loop_
_entity_poly.entity_id
_entity_poly.type
_entity_poly.pdbx_seq_one_letter_code
_entity_poly.pdbx_strand_id
1 'polypeptide(L)'
;MRSTEVVIIGAGAAGLMCALTAAGRGRKVMLIDHANKAGKKILMSGGGRCNFTNMYTEPANFLSHNAHFCKSALARYTQWDFIGLVAKHGVPYHEKKLGQLFCDNKSSDILGMLLDECIQTGVSLHLDTSIEEIAKVDGGYQLQTTLGELRCESLVIATGGLSIPTLGATGFGYQVAKQFGHELLPTRAGLVPFTITDQLKELCGELSGTSVDCLVSCNDQSFRENILFTHRGLSGPAILQISSYWETGDTVVINLLPDHDAHTWLQQQQVEHPNSELKTLLGEIFTKKMANLLAQSWFVSKPMKQYTHAEVADIAQKLSSWQLVPAGTEGYRTAEVTLGGVDTREVSSKTMESLKSPGLYFIGEVLDVTGHLGGFNFQWAWASGYAAAQYA
;
A
#
# COMPACT_ATOMS: atom_id res chain seq x y z
N MET A 1 17.23 -23.99 -26.97
CA MET A 1 17.47 -22.68 -26.32
C MET A 1 16.58 -21.63 -27.01
N ARG A 2 15.72 -20.97 -26.26
CA ARG A 2 14.92 -19.85 -26.77
C ARG A 2 15.66 -18.54 -26.47
N SER A 3 15.58 -17.55 -27.36
CA SER A 3 16.23 -16.26 -27.18
C SER A 3 15.21 -15.12 -27.38
N THR A 4 15.27 -14.12 -26.52
CA THR A 4 14.50 -12.90 -26.61
C THR A 4 15.38 -11.71 -26.21
N GLU A 5 14.95 -10.47 -26.42
CA GLU A 5 15.75 -9.32 -26.02
C GLU A 5 15.51 -8.96 -24.54
N VAL A 6 14.25 -9.05 -24.09
CA VAL A 6 13.86 -8.71 -22.71
C VAL A 6 13.08 -9.86 -22.08
N VAL A 7 13.51 -10.31 -20.90
CA VAL A 7 12.73 -11.18 -20.02
C VAL A 7 12.28 -10.39 -18.80
N ILE A 8 11.00 -10.42 -18.51
CA ILE A 8 10.40 -9.79 -17.33
C ILE A 8 9.84 -10.88 -16.42
N ILE A 9 10.23 -10.89 -15.15
CA ILE A 9 9.78 -11.85 -14.14
C ILE A 9 8.76 -11.20 -13.24
N GLY A 10 7.51 -11.67 -13.32
CA GLY A 10 6.35 -11.18 -12.57
C GLY A 10 5.35 -10.43 -13.45
N ALA A 11 4.19 -11.05 -13.70
CA ALA A 11 3.07 -10.50 -14.47
C ALA A 11 2.09 -9.70 -13.57
N GLY A 12 2.63 -8.93 -12.61
CA GLY A 12 1.91 -7.95 -11.82
C GLY A 12 1.83 -6.59 -12.52
N ALA A 13 1.42 -5.57 -11.78
CA ALA A 13 1.24 -4.21 -12.28
C ALA A 13 2.51 -3.66 -12.98
N ALA A 14 3.64 -3.67 -12.28
CA ALA A 14 4.91 -3.16 -12.81
C ALA A 14 5.39 -3.95 -14.02
N GLY A 15 5.31 -5.29 -13.96
CA GLY A 15 5.75 -6.16 -15.07
C GLY A 15 4.91 -6.00 -16.32
N LEU A 16 3.58 -5.92 -16.20
CA LEU A 16 2.69 -5.68 -17.34
C LEU A 16 2.97 -4.32 -18.00
N MET A 17 3.12 -3.25 -17.19
CA MET A 17 3.46 -1.93 -17.71
C MET A 17 4.83 -1.91 -18.40
N CYS A 18 5.83 -2.57 -17.80
CA CYS A 18 7.15 -2.69 -18.42
C CYS A 18 7.07 -3.48 -19.75
N ALA A 19 6.33 -4.58 -19.77
CA ALA A 19 6.21 -5.44 -20.96
C ALA A 19 5.57 -4.73 -22.14
N LEU A 20 4.38 -4.12 -21.94
CA LEU A 20 3.67 -3.41 -23.00
C LEU A 20 4.49 -2.21 -23.53
N THR A 21 5.20 -1.52 -22.65
CA THR A 21 6.00 -0.35 -23.02
C THR A 21 7.27 -0.75 -23.78
N ALA A 22 8.02 -1.76 -23.34
CA ALA A 22 9.22 -2.24 -24.03
C ALA A 22 8.87 -2.83 -25.40
N ALA A 23 7.81 -3.65 -25.48
CA ALA A 23 7.32 -4.22 -26.73
C ALA A 23 6.79 -3.13 -27.68
N GLY A 24 6.10 -2.09 -27.17
CA GLY A 24 5.66 -0.94 -27.95
C GLY A 24 6.83 -0.15 -28.60
N ARG A 25 8.05 -0.26 -28.05
CA ARG A 25 9.28 0.27 -28.65
C ARG A 25 9.93 -0.68 -29.67
N GLY A 26 9.31 -1.81 -29.96
CA GLY A 26 9.81 -2.80 -30.93
C GLY A 26 10.74 -3.86 -30.31
N ARG A 27 10.88 -3.91 -28.96
CA ARG A 27 11.67 -4.98 -28.31
C ARG A 27 10.89 -6.30 -28.30
N LYS A 28 11.60 -7.41 -28.44
CA LYS A 28 11.03 -8.75 -28.24
C LYS A 28 10.96 -9.07 -26.76
N VAL A 29 9.75 -9.09 -26.19
CA VAL A 29 9.52 -9.23 -24.76
C VAL A 29 8.87 -10.56 -24.42
N MET A 30 9.43 -11.26 -23.43
CA MET A 30 8.83 -12.41 -22.77
C MET A 30 8.52 -12.03 -21.32
N LEU A 31 7.25 -12.13 -20.95
CA LEU A 31 6.76 -11.91 -19.58
C LEU A 31 6.42 -13.24 -18.93
N ILE A 32 7.05 -13.55 -17.80
CA ILE A 32 6.96 -14.84 -17.12
C ILE A 32 6.39 -14.65 -15.71
N ASP A 33 5.47 -15.52 -15.31
CA ASP A 33 4.99 -15.59 -13.94
C ASP A 33 4.79 -17.06 -13.51
N HIS A 34 5.16 -17.37 -12.26
CA HIS A 34 4.92 -18.67 -11.67
C HIS A 34 3.44 -18.90 -11.31
N ALA A 35 2.67 -17.84 -11.22
CA ALA A 35 1.24 -17.91 -10.93
C ALA A 35 0.43 -18.32 -12.18
N ASN A 36 -0.71 -18.95 -11.93
CA ASN A 36 -1.66 -19.35 -12.97
C ASN A 36 -2.50 -18.20 -13.53
N LYS A 37 -2.30 -16.97 -13.04
CA LYS A 37 -3.07 -15.79 -13.47
C LYS A 37 -2.24 -14.52 -13.27
N ALA A 38 -2.19 -13.68 -14.30
CA ALA A 38 -1.59 -12.35 -14.20
C ALA A 38 -2.41 -11.41 -13.31
N GLY A 39 -1.76 -10.40 -12.75
CA GLY A 39 -2.41 -9.27 -12.09
C GLY A 39 -3.23 -9.60 -10.83
N LYS A 40 -2.90 -10.67 -10.08
CA LYS A 40 -3.69 -11.09 -8.91
C LYS A 40 -3.90 -9.96 -7.89
N LYS A 41 -2.86 -9.14 -7.61
CA LYS A 41 -3.00 -7.96 -6.72
C LYS A 41 -3.91 -6.89 -7.33
N ILE A 42 -3.88 -6.67 -8.64
CA ILE A 42 -4.80 -5.75 -9.33
C ILE A 42 -6.24 -6.18 -9.08
N LEU A 43 -6.53 -7.46 -9.29
CA LEU A 43 -7.88 -8.03 -9.15
C LEU A 43 -8.44 -7.92 -7.73
N MET A 44 -7.60 -8.00 -6.70
CA MET A 44 -8.03 -7.95 -5.30
C MET A 44 -8.08 -6.52 -4.75
N SER A 45 -7.38 -5.60 -5.36
CA SER A 45 -7.24 -4.24 -4.86
C SER A 45 -8.54 -3.45 -4.86
N GLY A 46 -8.65 -2.50 -3.93
CA GLY A 46 -9.78 -1.60 -3.84
C GLY A 46 -11.13 -2.31 -3.62
N GLY A 47 -11.14 -3.47 -2.97
CA GLY A 47 -12.35 -4.27 -2.79
C GLY A 47 -12.90 -4.83 -4.10
N GLY A 48 -12.03 -5.14 -5.06
CA GLY A 48 -12.39 -5.66 -6.39
C GLY A 48 -12.71 -4.58 -7.44
N ARG A 49 -12.48 -3.30 -7.12
CA ARG A 49 -12.66 -2.16 -8.04
C ARG A 49 -11.37 -1.49 -8.49
N CYS A 50 -10.24 -1.97 -8.07
CA CYS A 50 -8.90 -1.43 -8.33
C CYS A 50 -8.79 0.09 -8.10
N ASN A 51 -8.13 0.48 -7.01
CA ASN A 51 -7.67 1.86 -6.81
C ASN A 51 -6.40 2.07 -7.64
N PHE A 52 -6.56 2.38 -8.92
CA PHE A 52 -5.49 2.26 -9.90
C PHE A 52 -4.47 3.41 -9.89
N THR A 53 -4.82 4.58 -9.34
CA THR A 53 -3.90 5.71 -9.13
C THR A 53 -4.51 6.75 -8.19
N ASN A 54 -3.76 7.83 -7.93
CA ASN A 54 -4.21 8.98 -7.16
C ASN A 54 -3.92 10.28 -7.92
N MET A 55 -4.90 11.19 -8.00
CA MET A 55 -4.76 12.47 -8.69
C MET A 55 -3.69 13.38 -8.07
N TYR A 56 -3.44 13.23 -6.77
CA TYR A 56 -2.50 14.05 -6.00
C TYR A 56 -1.17 13.33 -5.76
N THR A 57 -0.73 12.50 -6.72
CA THR A 57 0.53 11.78 -6.60
C THR A 57 1.72 12.75 -6.63
N GLU A 58 2.46 12.75 -5.52
CA GLU A 58 3.69 13.51 -5.34
C GLU A 58 4.78 12.64 -4.69
N PRO A 59 6.08 12.96 -4.86
CA PRO A 59 7.16 12.18 -4.23
C PRO A 59 7.07 12.08 -2.72
N ALA A 60 6.45 13.04 -2.03
CA ALA A 60 6.22 13.02 -0.59
C ALA A 60 5.26 11.91 -0.12
N ASN A 61 4.47 11.33 -1.03
CA ASN A 61 3.59 10.21 -0.72
C ASN A 61 4.31 8.85 -0.69
N PHE A 62 5.64 8.83 -0.84
CA PHE A 62 6.42 7.59 -0.93
C PHE A 62 7.50 7.55 0.15
N LEU A 63 7.52 6.44 0.89
CA LEU A 63 8.56 6.10 1.85
C LEU A 63 9.68 5.35 1.14
N SER A 64 10.91 5.72 1.42
CA SER A 64 12.13 5.04 1.00
C SER A 64 13.29 5.56 1.83
N HIS A 65 14.32 4.76 2.08
CA HIS A 65 15.57 5.23 2.66
C HIS A 65 16.31 6.22 1.73
N ASN A 66 15.94 6.25 0.45
CA ASN A 66 16.35 7.28 -0.51
C ASN A 66 15.10 8.03 -1.01
N ALA A 67 14.65 9.03 -0.25
CA ALA A 67 13.42 9.79 -0.52
C ALA A 67 13.39 10.49 -1.91
N HIS A 68 14.52 10.55 -2.62
CA HIS A 68 14.58 11.17 -3.94
C HIS A 68 14.50 10.16 -5.10
N PHE A 69 14.61 8.87 -4.81
CA PHE A 69 14.69 7.84 -5.84
C PHE A 69 13.49 7.82 -6.78
N CYS A 70 12.28 7.90 -6.25
CA CYS A 70 11.04 7.81 -7.04
C CYS A 70 10.79 9.01 -7.98
N LYS A 71 11.42 10.17 -7.71
CA LYS A 71 11.12 11.44 -8.41
C LYS A 71 11.24 11.35 -9.93
N SER A 72 12.32 10.73 -10.43
CA SER A 72 12.58 10.64 -11.86
C SER A 72 11.55 9.78 -12.59
N ALA A 73 11.18 8.64 -12.03
CA ALA A 73 10.19 7.75 -12.63
C ALA A 73 8.79 8.37 -12.61
N LEU A 74 8.36 8.94 -11.47
CA LEU A 74 7.06 9.59 -11.32
C LEU A 74 6.89 10.81 -12.25
N ALA A 75 7.98 11.55 -12.52
CA ALA A 75 7.95 12.69 -13.45
C ALA A 75 7.85 12.26 -14.91
N ARG A 76 8.29 11.05 -15.28
CA ARG A 76 8.24 10.54 -16.66
C ARG A 76 6.97 9.80 -17.01
N TYR A 77 6.33 9.20 -16.03
CA TYR A 77 5.05 8.55 -16.18
C TYR A 77 4.17 8.94 -14.99
N THR A 78 3.41 9.97 -15.20
CA THR A 78 2.55 10.60 -14.21
C THR A 78 1.24 9.84 -14.04
N GLN A 79 0.48 10.16 -13.01
CA GLN A 79 -0.89 9.68 -12.86
C GLN A 79 -1.78 10.05 -14.07
N TRP A 80 -1.52 11.18 -14.72
CA TRP A 80 -2.28 11.63 -15.88
C TRP A 80 -2.02 10.78 -17.13
N ASP A 81 -0.81 10.24 -17.27
CA ASP A 81 -0.48 9.29 -18.35
C ASP A 81 -1.26 7.99 -18.19
N PHE A 82 -1.34 7.46 -16.95
CA PHE A 82 -2.14 6.25 -16.70
C PHE A 82 -3.64 6.51 -16.85
N ILE A 83 -4.16 7.64 -16.35
CA ILE A 83 -5.55 8.07 -16.57
C ILE A 83 -5.84 8.17 -18.07
N GLY A 84 -4.91 8.73 -18.85
CA GLY A 84 -5.01 8.77 -20.32
C GLY A 84 -5.12 7.39 -20.96
N LEU A 85 -4.35 6.40 -20.47
CA LEU A 85 -4.43 5.02 -20.93
C LEU A 85 -5.79 4.39 -20.58
N VAL A 86 -6.28 4.60 -19.35
CA VAL A 86 -7.61 4.13 -18.90
C VAL A 86 -8.72 4.74 -19.78
N ALA A 87 -8.64 6.04 -20.06
CA ALA A 87 -9.59 6.75 -20.94
C ALA A 87 -9.54 6.25 -22.38
N LYS A 88 -8.33 5.99 -22.94
CA LYS A 88 -8.14 5.41 -24.27
C LYS A 88 -8.91 4.10 -24.44
N HIS A 89 -8.98 3.28 -23.41
CA HIS A 89 -9.70 2.00 -23.42
C HIS A 89 -11.17 2.12 -23.00
N GLY A 90 -11.67 3.32 -22.71
CA GLY A 90 -13.05 3.55 -22.32
C GLY A 90 -13.43 2.89 -21.00
N VAL A 91 -12.48 2.63 -20.11
CA VAL A 91 -12.75 2.04 -18.78
C VAL A 91 -13.37 3.13 -17.90
N PRO A 92 -14.62 2.96 -17.43
CA PRO A 92 -15.27 3.96 -16.58
C PRO A 92 -14.68 3.95 -15.17
N TYR A 93 -14.51 5.14 -14.60
CA TYR A 93 -13.95 5.31 -13.27
C TYR A 93 -14.51 6.57 -12.57
N HIS A 94 -14.35 6.62 -11.26
CA HIS A 94 -14.72 7.78 -10.44
C HIS A 94 -13.65 8.08 -9.39
N GLU A 95 -13.64 9.32 -8.92
CA GLU A 95 -12.95 9.71 -7.69
C GLU A 95 -13.82 9.35 -6.48
N LYS A 96 -13.26 8.61 -5.53
CA LYS A 96 -13.97 8.27 -4.29
C LYS A 96 -13.79 9.34 -3.22
N LYS A 97 -12.54 9.62 -2.82
CA LYS A 97 -12.12 10.69 -1.90
C LYS A 97 -10.60 10.86 -1.99
N LEU A 98 -10.09 12.00 -1.58
CA LEU A 98 -8.65 12.28 -1.47
C LEU A 98 -7.87 11.94 -2.76
N GLY A 99 -8.45 12.17 -3.92
CA GLY A 99 -7.82 11.91 -5.21
C GLY A 99 -7.75 10.43 -5.62
N GLN A 100 -8.32 9.51 -4.85
CA GLN A 100 -8.30 8.07 -5.13
C GLN A 100 -9.22 7.73 -6.31
N LEU A 101 -8.67 7.12 -7.37
CA LEU A 101 -9.43 6.74 -8.56
C LEU A 101 -9.71 5.24 -8.60
N PHE A 102 -10.99 4.89 -8.72
CA PHE A 102 -11.49 3.52 -8.75
C PHE A 102 -12.25 3.23 -10.04
N CYS A 103 -12.12 2.00 -10.57
CA CYS A 103 -13.01 1.54 -11.62
C CYS A 103 -14.46 1.51 -11.13
N ASP A 104 -15.40 1.89 -11.97
CA ASP A 104 -16.82 1.84 -11.65
C ASP A 104 -17.32 0.40 -11.52
N ASN A 105 -16.91 -0.47 -12.44
CA ASN A 105 -17.38 -1.85 -12.52
C ASN A 105 -16.49 -2.78 -11.67
N LYS A 106 -15.33 -3.20 -12.20
CA LYS A 106 -14.46 -4.20 -11.57
C LYS A 106 -13.00 -4.06 -11.94
N SER A 107 -12.14 -4.52 -11.07
CA SER A 107 -10.67 -4.48 -11.24
C SER A 107 -10.16 -5.24 -12.47
N SER A 108 -10.93 -6.20 -12.97
CA SER A 108 -10.59 -6.92 -14.22
C SER A 108 -10.58 -6.02 -15.45
N ASP A 109 -11.20 -4.85 -15.40
CA ASP A 109 -11.22 -3.91 -16.53
C ASP A 109 -9.83 -3.27 -16.71
N ILE A 110 -9.15 -2.91 -15.61
CA ILE A 110 -7.75 -2.47 -15.65
C ILE A 110 -6.82 -3.60 -16.09
N LEU A 111 -7.01 -4.81 -15.56
CA LEU A 111 -6.17 -5.94 -15.97
C LEU A 111 -6.38 -6.28 -17.45
N GLY A 112 -7.63 -6.30 -17.92
CA GLY A 112 -7.98 -6.54 -19.32
C GLY A 112 -7.30 -5.54 -20.25
N MET A 113 -7.42 -4.26 -19.93
CA MET A 113 -6.75 -3.16 -20.66
C MET A 113 -5.23 -3.41 -20.80
N LEU A 114 -4.54 -3.75 -19.70
CA LEU A 114 -3.09 -4.01 -19.74
C LEU A 114 -2.73 -5.26 -20.56
N LEU A 115 -3.53 -6.31 -20.45
CA LEU A 115 -3.34 -7.53 -21.25
C LEU A 115 -3.59 -7.28 -22.74
N ASP A 116 -4.60 -6.52 -23.10
CA ASP A 116 -4.90 -6.14 -24.48
C ASP A 116 -3.75 -5.34 -25.10
N GLU A 117 -3.18 -4.36 -24.37
CA GLU A 117 -1.99 -3.63 -24.80
C GLU A 117 -0.78 -4.57 -24.97
N CYS A 118 -0.58 -5.54 -24.05
CA CYS A 118 0.46 -6.55 -24.19
C CYS A 118 0.27 -7.42 -25.46
N ILE A 119 -0.97 -7.83 -25.75
CA ILE A 119 -1.30 -8.62 -26.96
C ILE A 119 -1.04 -7.80 -28.22
N GLN A 120 -1.52 -6.55 -28.25
CA GLN A 120 -1.37 -5.66 -29.40
C GLN A 120 0.09 -5.35 -29.72
N THR A 121 0.94 -5.27 -28.69
CA THR A 121 2.38 -5.02 -28.84
C THR A 121 3.21 -6.28 -29.06
N GLY A 122 2.61 -7.47 -28.99
CA GLY A 122 3.27 -8.73 -29.27
C GLY A 122 4.08 -9.32 -28.11
N VAL A 123 3.72 -8.97 -26.86
CA VAL A 123 4.32 -9.57 -25.66
C VAL A 123 4.00 -11.07 -25.59
N SER A 124 5.03 -11.90 -25.37
CA SER A 124 4.86 -13.33 -25.11
C SER A 124 4.66 -13.57 -23.61
N LEU A 125 3.42 -13.78 -23.17
CA LEU A 125 3.07 -14.04 -21.76
C LEU A 125 3.08 -15.54 -21.47
N HIS A 126 3.84 -15.95 -20.44
CA HIS A 126 3.94 -17.32 -19.94
C HIS A 126 3.61 -17.38 -18.45
N LEU A 127 2.46 -17.90 -18.12
CA LEU A 127 2.01 -18.22 -16.76
C LEU A 127 2.42 -19.64 -16.37
N ASP A 128 2.20 -20.02 -15.11
CA ASP A 128 2.59 -21.33 -14.55
C ASP A 128 4.06 -21.71 -14.87
N THR A 129 4.92 -20.70 -14.93
CA THR A 129 6.32 -20.87 -15.35
C THR A 129 7.25 -20.48 -14.23
N SER A 130 7.91 -21.46 -13.64
CA SER A 130 8.90 -21.27 -12.58
C SER A 130 10.30 -21.09 -13.15
N ILE A 131 11.11 -20.30 -12.43
CA ILE A 131 12.52 -20.09 -12.73
C ILE A 131 13.33 -20.84 -11.68
N GLU A 132 14.24 -21.68 -12.13
CA GLU A 132 15.07 -22.53 -11.28
C GLU A 132 16.44 -21.92 -11.05
N GLU A 133 17.03 -21.31 -12.08
CA GLU A 133 18.35 -20.71 -12.01
C GLU A 133 18.43 -19.48 -12.93
N ILE A 134 19.22 -18.50 -12.52
CA ILE A 134 19.61 -17.32 -13.32
C ILE A 134 21.12 -17.19 -13.29
N ALA A 135 21.73 -17.10 -14.45
CA ALA A 135 23.17 -16.87 -14.59
C ALA A 135 23.44 -15.65 -15.49
N LYS A 136 24.45 -14.86 -15.14
CA LYS A 136 24.99 -13.84 -16.04
C LYS A 136 25.91 -14.52 -17.05
N VAL A 137 25.72 -14.19 -18.31
CA VAL A 137 26.52 -14.73 -19.43
C VAL A 137 26.98 -13.58 -20.33
N ASP A 138 27.86 -13.88 -21.28
CA ASP A 138 28.26 -12.87 -22.27
C ASP A 138 27.06 -12.38 -23.05
N GLY A 139 26.84 -11.06 -23.03
CA GLY A 139 25.74 -10.38 -23.71
C GLY A 139 24.38 -10.44 -23.00
N GLY A 140 24.32 -10.82 -21.71
CA GLY A 140 23.06 -10.75 -20.95
C GLY A 140 22.89 -11.82 -19.87
N TYR A 141 21.73 -12.49 -19.88
CA TYR A 141 21.33 -13.44 -18.86
C TYR A 141 20.80 -14.74 -19.47
N GLN A 142 21.08 -15.85 -18.78
CA GLN A 142 20.56 -17.17 -19.08
C GLN A 142 19.70 -17.65 -17.91
N LEU A 143 18.50 -18.13 -18.19
CA LEU A 143 17.54 -18.64 -17.22
C LEU A 143 17.22 -20.09 -17.49
N GLN A 144 17.26 -20.92 -16.45
CA GLN A 144 16.65 -22.26 -16.47
C GLN A 144 15.22 -22.13 -15.96
N THR A 145 14.27 -22.59 -16.74
CA THR A 145 12.83 -22.48 -16.41
C THR A 145 12.11 -23.78 -16.74
N THR A 146 10.88 -23.91 -16.24
CA THR A 146 10.00 -25.03 -16.62
C THR A 146 9.64 -25.08 -18.12
N LEU A 147 9.87 -23.98 -18.86
CA LEU A 147 9.75 -23.93 -20.33
C LEU A 147 11.05 -24.34 -21.05
N GLY A 148 12.10 -24.66 -20.30
CA GLY A 148 13.46 -24.89 -20.77
C GLY A 148 14.34 -23.65 -20.64
N GLU A 149 15.50 -23.70 -21.32
CA GLU A 149 16.52 -22.69 -21.28
C GLU A 149 16.13 -21.44 -22.10
N LEU A 150 16.26 -20.26 -21.47
CA LEU A 150 16.01 -18.95 -22.07
C LEU A 150 17.27 -18.08 -22.01
N ARG A 151 17.49 -17.24 -23.03
CA ARG A 151 18.51 -16.18 -23.03
C ARG A 151 17.88 -14.83 -23.31
N CYS A 152 18.39 -13.78 -22.63
CA CYS A 152 17.98 -12.39 -22.90
C CYS A 152 19.15 -11.42 -22.71
N GLU A 153 19.04 -10.25 -23.33
CA GLU A 153 19.96 -9.12 -23.13
C GLU A 153 19.64 -8.41 -21.81
N SER A 154 18.35 -8.14 -21.59
CA SER A 154 17.81 -7.45 -20.41
C SER A 154 16.93 -8.36 -19.58
N LEU A 155 17.18 -8.37 -18.25
CA LEU A 155 16.40 -9.10 -17.26
C LEU A 155 15.74 -8.14 -16.29
N VAL A 156 14.40 -8.14 -16.19
CA VAL A 156 13.63 -7.25 -15.33
C VAL A 156 12.97 -8.03 -14.20
N ILE A 157 13.23 -7.65 -12.97
CA ILE A 157 12.64 -8.23 -11.75
C ILE A 157 11.46 -7.38 -11.32
N ALA A 158 10.26 -7.90 -11.51
CA ALA A 158 8.96 -7.25 -11.23
C ALA A 158 8.10 -8.08 -10.26
N THR A 159 8.73 -8.83 -9.37
CA THR A 159 8.10 -9.86 -8.53
C THR A 159 7.25 -9.32 -7.38
N GLY A 160 7.30 -8.01 -7.13
CA GLY A 160 6.65 -7.39 -5.96
C GLY A 160 7.34 -7.71 -4.64
N GLY A 161 6.65 -7.47 -3.54
CA GLY A 161 7.10 -7.73 -2.18
C GLY A 161 6.53 -9.02 -1.58
N LEU A 162 6.45 -9.09 -0.24
CA LEU A 162 6.03 -10.27 0.53
C LEU A 162 4.56 -10.23 0.95
N SER A 163 3.86 -9.11 0.73
CA SER A 163 2.48 -8.92 1.19
C SER A 163 1.51 -9.86 0.47
N ILE A 164 0.56 -10.39 1.24
CA ILE A 164 -0.48 -11.33 0.82
C ILE A 164 0.12 -12.59 0.15
N PRO A 165 0.83 -13.45 0.90
CA PRO A 165 1.49 -14.65 0.33
C PRO A 165 0.52 -15.59 -0.39
N THR A 166 -0.75 -15.60 -0.02
CA THR A 166 -1.80 -16.40 -0.68
C THR A 166 -2.07 -16.03 -2.14
N LEU A 167 -1.62 -14.85 -2.58
CA LEU A 167 -1.68 -14.43 -3.98
C LEU A 167 -0.45 -14.85 -4.80
N GLY A 168 0.54 -15.49 -4.16
CA GLY A 168 1.77 -15.93 -4.79
C GLY A 168 2.97 -15.02 -4.55
N ALA A 169 2.89 -14.12 -3.55
CA ALA A 169 4.06 -13.32 -3.16
C ALA A 169 5.16 -14.24 -2.59
N THR A 170 6.38 -14.08 -3.09
CA THR A 170 7.56 -14.85 -2.68
C THR A 170 8.77 -13.93 -2.50
N GLY A 171 9.80 -14.42 -1.81
CA GLY A 171 11.07 -13.71 -1.69
C GLY A 171 12.00 -13.84 -2.91
N PHE A 172 11.52 -14.38 -4.04
CA PHE A 172 12.37 -14.70 -5.20
C PHE A 172 13.15 -13.46 -5.72
N GLY A 173 12.49 -12.31 -5.89
CA GLY A 173 13.18 -11.10 -6.35
C GLY A 173 14.28 -10.64 -5.40
N TYR A 174 14.11 -10.82 -4.10
CA TYR A 174 15.14 -10.53 -3.10
C TYR A 174 16.30 -11.53 -3.16
N GLN A 175 16.03 -12.80 -3.47
CA GLN A 175 17.07 -13.80 -3.68
C GLN A 175 17.92 -13.45 -4.92
N VAL A 176 17.26 -13.06 -6.02
CA VAL A 176 17.94 -12.57 -7.23
C VAL A 176 18.78 -11.34 -6.92
N ALA A 177 18.25 -10.37 -6.21
CA ALA A 177 18.99 -9.18 -5.82
C ALA A 177 20.27 -9.52 -5.04
N LYS A 178 20.17 -10.38 -4.02
CA LYS A 178 21.32 -10.88 -3.26
C LYS A 178 22.33 -11.63 -4.13
N GLN A 179 21.85 -12.49 -5.03
CA GLN A 179 22.69 -13.24 -5.95
C GLN A 179 23.58 -12.32 -6.81
N PHE A 180 23.05 -11.17 -7.22
CA PHE A 180 23.78 -10.16 -7.99
C PHE A 180 24.43 -9.07 -7.13
N GLY A 181 24.58 -9.33 -5.82
CA GLY A 181 25.36 -8.52 -4.88
C GLY A 181 24.64 -7.27 -4.35
N HIS A 182 23.31 -7.16 -4.52
CA HIS A 182 22.54 -6.04 -3.98
C HIS A 182 22.26 -6.20 -2.49
N GLU A 183 22.34 -5.10 -1.76
CA GLU A 183 21.91 -5.00 -0.39
C GLU A 183 20.37 -5.00 -0.30
N LEU A 184 19.86 -5.63 0.75
CA LEU A 184 18.45 -5.59 1.08
C LEU A 184 18.25 -4.85 2.39
N LEU A 185 17.43 -3.82 2.35
CA LEU A 185 16.94 -3.18 3.55
C LEU A 185 15.92 -4.10 4.24
N PRO A 186 15.89 -4.13 5.59
CA PRO A 186 14.98 -4.99 6.33
C PRO A 186 13.54 -4.81 5.88
N THR A 187 12.88 -5.92 5.54
CA THR A 187 11.49 -5.89 5.09
C THR A 187 10.53 -6.03 6.26
N ARG A 188 9.44 -5.25 6.26
CA ARG A 188 8.34 -5.38 7.20
C ARG A 188 6.99 -5.13 6.52
N ALA A 189 5.92 -5.61 7.15
CA ALA A 189 4.57 -5.37 6.68
C ALA A 189 4.24 -3.88 6.78
N GLY A 190 3.68 -3.30 5.73
CA GLY A 190 3.19 -1.93 5.66
C GLY A 190 1.73 -1.86 5.25
N LEU A 191 1.05 -0.75 5.53
CA LEU A 191 -0.40 -0.61 5.33
C LEU A 191 -1.13 -1.83 5.93
N VAL A 192 -0.93 -2.07 7.21
CA VAL A 192 -1.31 -3.30 7.91
C VAL A 192 -2.07 -2.99 9.20
N PRO A 193 -3.11 -3.77 9.58
CA PRO A 193 -3.81 -3.60 10.84
C PRO A 193 -2.91 -3.84 12.05
N PHE A 194 -3.15 -3.10 13.13
CA PHE A 194 -2.53 -3.33 14.43
C PHE A 194 -3.25 -4.43 15.20
N THR A 195 -2.47 -5.24 15.92
CA THR A 195 -2.96 -6.16 16.94
C THR A 195 -2.87 -5.52 18.31
N ILE A 196 -3.89 -5.76 19.13
CA ILE A 196 -4.02 -5.19 20.46
C ILE A 196 -4.18 -6.34 21.47
N THR A 197 -3.74 -6.14 22.70
CA THR A 197 -3.86 -7.08 23.82
C THR A 197 -4.70 -6.51 24.96
N ASP A 198 -4.94 -7.32 25.97
CA ASP A 198 -5.55 -6.98 27.26
C ASP A 198 -6.96 -6.35 27.15
N GLN A 199 -7.31 -5.48 28.08
CA GLN A 199 -8.64 -4.85 28.16
C GLN A 199 -9.03 -4.09 26.89
N LEU A 200 -8.05 -3.50 26.21
CA LEU A 200 -8.30 -2.78 24.95
C LEU A 200 -8.74 -3.73 23.83
N LYS A 201 -8.28 -4.98 23.85
CA LYS A 201 -8.74 -6.01 22.91
C LYS A 201 -10.22 -6.35 23.12
N GLU A 202 -10.68 -6.39 24.37
CA GLU A 202 -12.11 -6.61 24.68
C GLU A 202 -12.96 -5.48 24.10
N LEU A 203 -12.57 -4.21 24.34
CA LEU A 203 -13.23 -3.04 23.78
C LEU A 203 -13.25 -3.09 22.24
N CYS A 204 -12.13 -3.42 21.60
CA CYS A 204 -12.04 -3.57 20.14
C CYS A 204 -12.95 -4.69 19.65
N GLY A 205 -13.03 -5.80 20.35
CA GLY A 205 -13.92 -6.92 20.03
C GLY A 205 -15.40 -6.54 20.11
N GLU A 206 -15.81 -5.84 21.15
CA GLU A 206 -17.17 -5.35 21.30
C GLU A 206 -17.51 -4.31 20.22
N LEU A 207 -16.58 -3.42 19.85
CA LEU A 207 -16.77 -2.43 18.79
C LEU A 207 -16.52 -2.97 17.38
N SER A 208 -16.23 -4.27 17.22
CA SER A 208 -15.89 -4.85 15.91
C SER A 208 -16.90 -4.48 14.83
N GLY A 209 -16.42 -3.98 13.68
CA GLY A 209 -17.22 -3.45 12.59
C GLY A 209 -17.59 -1.96 12.72
N THR A 210 -17.31 -1.32 13.86
CA THR A 210 -17.52 0.14 14.03
C THR A 210 -16.38 0.90 13.38
N SER A 211 -16.72 1.93 12.60
CA SER A 211 -15.78 2.84 11.95
C SER A 211 -15.98 4.26 12.45
N VAL A 212 -14.88 4.98 12.70
CA VAL A 212 -14.88 6.35 13.25
C VAL A 212 -13.88 7.21 12.52
N ASP A 213 -14.29 8.41 12.06
CA ASP A 213 -13.37 9.42 11.54
C ASP A 213 -12.55 10.01 12.69
N CYS A 214 -11.24 10.01 12.55
CA CYS A 214 -10.32 10.49 13.58
C CYS A 214 -8.99 10.93 12.98
N LEU A 215 -8.15 11.57 13.79
CA LEU A 215 -6.76 11.86 13.47
C LEU A 215 -5.88 10.87 14.24
N VAL A 216 -5.06 10.11 13.51
CA VAL A 216 -4.10 9.14 14.09
C VAL A 216 -2.69 9.63 13.85
N SER A 217 -1.86 9.66 14.90
CA SER A 217 -0.49 10.20 14.84
C SER A 217 0.52 9.22 15.43
N CYS A 218 1.71 9.17 14.85
CA CYS A 218 2.90 8.43 15.31
C CYS A 218 4.14 8.98 14.61
N ASN A 219 5.26 9.17 15.34
CA ASN A 219 6.56 9.55 14.76
C ASN A 219 6.49 10.74 13.78
N ASP A 220 5.96 11.86 14.23
CA ASP A 220 5.79 13.11 13.45
C ASP A 220 4.91 13.00 12.21
N GLN A 221 4.22 11.89 12.04
CA GLN A 221 3.23 11.70 10.98
C GLN A 221 1.83 11.66 11.55
N SER A 222 0.88 12.13 10.76
CA SER A 222 -0.54 12.06 11.12
C SER A 222 -1.41 11.88 9.89
N PHE A 223 -2.48 11.09 10.07
CA PHE A 223 -3.47 10.83 9.02
C PHE A 223 -4.88 11.00 9.57
N ARG A 224 -5.66 11.86 8.90
CA ARG A 224 -7.08 12.00 9.19
C ARG A 224 -7.87 11.16 8.23
N GLU A 225 -8.33 10.03 8.71
CA GLU A 225 -9.26 9.12 8.05
C GLU A 225 -9.95 8.23 9.09
N ASN A 226 -10.83 7.36 8.63
CA ASN A 226 -11.49 6.43 9.52
C ASN A 226 -10.54 5.37 10.09
N ILE A 227 -10.69 5.11 11.39
CA ILE A 227 -10.28 3.82 12.00
C ILE A 227 -11.41 2.82 11.90
N LEU A 228 -11.09 1.54 11.97
CA LEU A 228 -12.03 0.43 12.03
C LEU A 228 -11.66 -0.48 13.21
N PHE A 229 -12.57 -0.66 14.13
CA PHE A 229 -12.41 -1.65 15.21
C PHE A 229 -12.62 -3.06 14.66
N THR A 230 -11.74 -3.98 15.03
CA THR A 230 -11.81 -5.40 14.67
C THR A 230 -11.64 -6.27 15.92
N HIS A 231 -11.98 -7.54 15.83
CA HIS A 231 -11.79 -8.50 16.93
C HIS A 231 -10.32 -8.75 17.30
N ARG A 232 -9.36 -8.27 16.49
CA ARG A 232 -7.91 -8.37 16.74
C ARG A 232 -7.28 -7.07 17.21
N GLY A 233 -7.96 -5.95 16.99
CA GLY A 233 -7.44 -4.63 17.29
C GLY A 233 -7.98 -3.57 16.36
N LEU A 234 -7.11 -2.78 15.76
CA LEU A 234 -7.47 -1.62 14.96
C LEU A 234 -7.02 -1.77 13.50
N SER A 235 -7.88 -1.36 12.60
CA SER A 235 -7.68 -1.30 11.15
C SER A 235 -8.29 0.00 10.62
N GLY A 236 -8.59 0.04 9.33
CA GLY A 236 -9.12 1.22 8.64
C GLY A 236 -8.03 2.12 8.08
N PRO A 237 -8.37 3.03 7.17
CA PRO A 237 -7.38 3.78 6.40
C PRO A 237 -6.36 4.53 7.24
N ALA A 238 -6.77 5.21 8.32
CA ALA A 238 -5.84 5.93 9.19
C ALA A 238 -4.83 5.00 9.89
N ILE A 239 -5.28 3.82 10.34
CA ILE A 239 -4.40 2.81 10.95
C ILE A 239 -3.46 2.19 9.92
N LEU A 240 -3.96 1.84 8.74
CA LEU A 240 -3.12 1.29 7.68
C LEU A 240 -2.02 2.28 7.29
N GLN A 241 -2.34 3.56 7.12
CA GLN A 241 -1.37 4.61 6.83
C GLN A 241 -0.30 4.73 7.91
N ILE A 242 -0.71 4.90 9.17
CA ILE A 242 0.21 5.15 10.27
C ILE A 242 1.09 3.93 10.59
N SER A 243 0.63 2.70 10.29
CA SER A 243 1.39 1.47 10.50
C SER A 243 2.69 1.43 9.70
N SER A 244 2.78 2.19 8.60
CA SER A 244 4.00 2.32 7.81
C SER A 244 5.07 3.18 8.48
N TYR A 245 4.70 3.97 9.48
CA TYR A 245 5.58 4.85 10.25
C TYR A 245 5.83 4.36 11.68
N TRP A 246 5.05 3.38 12.14
CA TRP A 246 5.15 2.81 13.47
C TRP A 246 6.27 1.76 13.57
N GLU A 247 7.06 1.82 14.62
CA GLU A 247 8.03 0.81 15.01
C GLU A 247 7.57 0.10 16.30
N THR A 248 8.03 -1.12 16.54
CA THR A 248 7.63 -1.89 17.73
C THR A 248 7.97 -1.14 19.02
N GLY A 249 6.96 -0.85 19.81
CA GLY A 249 7.08 -0.10 21.08
C GLY A 249 6.68 1.37 20.97
N ASP A 250 6.48 1.91 19.77
CA ASP A 250 6.03 3.28 19.60
C ASP A 250 4.58 3.48 20.06
N THR A 251 4.31 4.67 20.59
CA THR A 251 2.96 5.09 20.96
C THR A 251 2.23 5.65 19.75
N VAL A 252 1.03 5.14 19.53
CA VAL A 252 0.06 5.71 18.58
C VAL A 252 -0.92 6.57 19.35
N VAL A 253 -1.17 7.79 18.86
CA VAL A 253 -2.10 8.74 19.45
C VAL A 253 -3.32 8.89 18.53
N ILE A 254 -4.52 8.76 19.07
CA ILE A 254 -5.77 8.88 18.33
C ILE A 254 -6.60 10.02 18.90
N ASN A 255 -6.89 11.02 18.07
CA ASN A 255 -7.89 12.03 18.35
C ASN A 255 -9.23 11.59 17.75
N LEU A 256 -10.18 11.25 18.62
CA LEU A 256 -11.52 10.81 18.24
C LEU A 256 -12.47 11.97 17.89
N LEU A 257 -12.09 13.22 18.19
CA LEU A 257 -12.86 14.43 17.93
C LEU A 257 -12.04 15.44 17.09
N PRO A 258 -11.61 15.10 15.88
CA PRO A 258 -10.67 15.93 15.10
C PRO A 258 -11.25 17.29 14.67
N ASP A 259 -12.58 17.45 14.69
CA ASP A 259 -13.26 18.70 14.33
C ASP A 259 -13.52 19.62 15.54
N HIS A 260 -13.23 19.15 16.76
CA HIS A 260 -13.52 19.90 17.99
C HIS A 260 -12.28 19.99 18.87
N ASP A 261 -12.11 21.13 19.54
CA ASP A 261 -11.35 21.15 20.78
C ASP A 261 -12.21 20.46 21.85
N ALA A 262 -11.81 19.26 22.25
CA ALA A 262 -12.62 18.40 23.11
C ALA A 262 -12.95 19.07 24.46
N HIS A 263 -12.01 19.86 25.02
CA HIS A 263 -12.22 20.54 26.27
C HIS A 263 -13.28 21.65 26.15
N THR A 264 -13.15 22.52 25.16
CA THR A 264 -14.11 23.59 24.86
C THR A 264 -15.48 23.00 24.53
N TRP A 265 -15.54 21.94 23.73
CA TRP A 265 -16.78 21.25 23.39
C TRP A 265 -17.49 20.73 24.65
N LEU A 266 -16.79 20.05 25.55
CA LEU A 266 -17.36 19.52 26.79
C LEU A 266 -17.86 20.63 27.71
N GLN A 267 -17.13 21.77 27.85
CA GLN A 267 -17.57 22.93 28.63
C GLN A 267 -18.85 23.53 28.04
N GLN A 268 -18.93 23.64 26.72
CA GLN A 268 -20.13 24.12 26.05
C GLN A 268 -21.33 23.17 26.33
N GLN A 269 -21.11 21.85 26.28
CA GLN A 269 -22.15 20.88 26.63
C GLN A 269 -22.61 21.03 28.11
N GLN A 270 -21.73 21.39 29.05
CA GLN A 270 -22.12 21.66 30.44
C GLN A 270 -23.09 22.84 30.56
N VAL A 271 -22.90 23.84 29.71
CA VAL A 271 -23.75 25.05 29.71
C VAL A 271 -25.07 24.82 28.98
N GLU A 272 -25.02 24.22 27.80
CA GLU A 272 -26.19 24.06 26.92
C GLU A 272 -27.07 22.86 27.32
N HIS A 273 -26.45 21.77 27.80
CA HIS A 273 -27.12 20.52 28.13
C HIS A 273 -26.82 20.01 29.57
N PRO A 274 -27.02 20.83 30.61
CA PRO A 274 -26.52 20.51 31.97
C PRO A 274 -27.12 19.23 32.57
N ASN A 275 -28.33 18.84 32.15
CA ASN A 275 -29.02 17.65 32.64
C ASN A 275 -28.81 16.40 31.77
N SER A 276 -28.23 16.54 30.59
CA SER A 276 -27.92 15.38 29.69
C SER A 276 -26.75 14.59 30.23
N GLU A 277 -26.80 13.28 30.07
CA GLU A 277 -25.64 12.41 30.35
C GLU A 277 -24.61 12.46 29.22
N LEU A 278 -23.34 12.36 29.55
CA LEU A 278 -22.23 12.40 28.59
C LEU A 278 -22.42 11.35 27.46
N LYS A 279 -22.82 10.12 27.78
CA LYS A 279 -23.07 9.08 26.77
C LYS A 279 -24.11 9.49 25.73
N THR A 280 -25.11 10.32 26.10
CA THR A 280 -26.13 10.81 25.18
C THR A 280 -25.52 11.79 24.18
N LEU A 281 -24.72 12.72 24.66
CA LEU A 281 -24.03 13.70 23.82
C LEU A 281 -22.98 13.07 22.92
N LEU A 282 -22.19 12.13 23.45
CA LEU A 282 -21.28 11.31 22.62
C LEU A 282 -22.02 10.50 21.55
N GLY A 283 -23.26 10.10 21.81
CA GLY A 283 -24.13 9.40 20.84
C GLY A 283 -24.60 10.25 19.66
N GLU A 284 -24.40 11.57 19.70
CA GLU A 284 -24.62 12.48 18.57
C GLU A 284 -23.43 12.49 17.60
N ILE A 285 -22.23 12.17 18.10
CA ILE A 285 -20.96 12.15 17.34
C ILE A 285 -20.63 10.70 16.92
N PHE A 286 -20.73 9.78 17.86
CA PHE A 286 -20.40 8.36 17.65
C PHE A 286 -21.68 7.49 17.50
N THR A 287 -21.50 6.25 17.08
CA THR A 287 -22.59 5.29 17.18
C THR A 287 -23.03 5.13 18.65
N LYS A 288 -24.32 4.92 18.91
CA LYS A 288 -24.86 4.68 20.26
C LYS A 288 -24.09 3.58 21.00
N LYS A 289 -23.68 2.52 20.26
CA LYS A 289 -22.90 1.42 20.82
C LYS A 289 -21.55 1.91 21.35
N MET A 290 -20.81 2.69 20.54
CA MET A 290 -19.52 3.24 20.93
C MET A 290 -19.65 4.21 22.10
N ALA A 291 -20.60 5.14 22.06
CA ALA A 291 -20.85 6.10 23.14
C ALA A 291 -21.12 5.41 24.49
N ASN A 292 -21.93 4.33 24.47
CA ASN A 292 -22.21 3.55 25.68
C ASN A 292 -20.94 2.81 26.19
N LEU A 293 -20.16 2.18 25.32
CA LEU A 293 -18.95 1.46 25.71
C LEU A 293 -17.86 2.40 26.23
N LEU A 294 -17.66 3.55 25.61
CA LEU A 294 -16.74 4.57 26.11
C LEU A 294 -17.17 5.07 27.50
N ALA A 295 -18.48 5.33 27.70
CA ALA A 295 -19.01 5.73 28.99
C ALA A 295 -18.85 4.66 30.08
N GLN A 296 -18.91 3.38 29.71
CA GLN A 296 -18.70 2.26 30.65
C GLN A 296 -17.22 2.05 30.98
N SER A 297 -16.33 2.18 29.98
CA SER A 297 -14.92 1.81 30.11
C SER A 297 -14.02 2.97 30.53
N TRP A 298 -14.35 4.19 30.12
CA TRP A 298 -13.47 5.36 30.29
C TRP A 298 -14.02 6.43 31.24
N PHE A 299 -15.35 6.52 31.38
CA PHE A 299 -16.01 7.60 32.11
C PHE A 299 -17.10 7.06 33.03
N VAL A 300 -17.36 7.78 34.11
CA VAL A 300 -18.57 7.57 34.89
C VAL A 300 -19.65 8.43 34.27
N SER A 301 -20.65 7.84 33.60
CA SER A 301 -21.73 8.61 32.97
C SER A 301 -22.65 9.22 34.05
N LYS A 302 -22.72 10.54 34.04
CA LYS A 302 -23.57 11.36 34.91
C LYS A 302 -24.00 12.59 34.15
N PRO A 303 -25.02 13.38 34.66
CA PRO A 303 -25.40 14.65 34.05
C PRO A 303 -24.22 15.61 33.94
N MET A 304 -24.12 16.34 32.82
CA MET A 304 -22.98 17.24 32.53
C MET A 304 -22.66 18.22 33.62
N LYS A 305 -23.66 18.81 34.28
CA LYS A 305 -23.48 19.73 35.42
C LYS A 305 -22.78 19.15 36.65
N GLN A 306 -22.66 17.84 36.75
CA GLN A 306 -22.02 17.14 37.87
C GLN A 306 -20.53 16.86 37.63
N TYR A 307 -20.02 17.08 36.41
CA TYR A 307 -18.58 16.94 36.14
C TYR A 307 -17.83 18.16 36.67
N THR A 308 -16.77 17.91 37.42
CA THR A 308 -15.80 18.90 37.82
C THR A 308 -14.91 19.33 36.66
N HIS A 309 -14.23 20.47 36.78
CA HIS A 309 -13.27 20.90 35.78
C HIS A 309 -12.16 19.87 35.52
N ALA A 310 -11.68 19.19 36.57
CA ALA A 310 -10.65 18.15 36.45
C ALA A 310 -11.17 16.92 35.66
N GLU A 311 -12.41 16.49 35.91
CA GLU A 311 -13.02 15.38 35.18
C GLU A 311 -13.26 15.76 33.70
N VAL A 312 -13.69 16.97 33.40
CA VAL A 312 -13.84 17.49 32.04
C VAL A 312 -12.49 17.47 31.31
N ALA A 313 -11.41 17.88 31.97
CA ALA A 313 -10.07 17.86 31.39
C ALA A 313 -9.59 16.41 31.11
N ASP A 314 -9.82 15.47 32.03
CA ASP A 314 -9.47 14.05 31.83
C ASP A 314 -10.26 13.42 30.67
N ILE A 315 -11.56 13.70 30.58
CA ILE A 315 -12.41 13.25 29.47
C ILE A 315 -11.92 13.83 28.14
N ALA A 316 -11.64 15.15 28.12
CA ALA A 316 -11.12 15.81 26.93
C ALA A 316 -9.81 15.19 26.45
N GLN A 317 -8.88 14.95 27.40
CA GLN A 317 -7.61 14.29 27.10
C GLN A 317 -7.81 12.90 26.49
N LYS A 318 -8.69 12.08 27.05
CA LYS A 318 -8.99 10.74 26.54
C LYS A 318 -9.62 10.76 25.14
N LEU A 319 -10.47 11.73 24.86
CA LEU A 319 -11.13 11.86 23.56
C LEU A 319 -10.21 12.43 22.48
N SER A 320 -9.36 13.41 22.82
CA SER A 320 -8.49 14.09 21.85
C SER A 320 -7.09 13.51 21.74
N SER A 321 -6.66 12.69 22.69
CA SER A 321 -5.29 12.16 22.76
C SER A 321 -5.27 10.76 23.38
N TRP A 322 -6.08 9.87 22.83
CA TRP A 322 -6.10 8.46 23.25
C TRP A 322 -4.79 7.79 22.82
N GLN A 323 -3.98 7.44 23.80
CA GLN A 323 -2.68 6.80 23.58
C GLN A 323 -2.79 5.28 23.71
N LEU A 324 -2.15 4.58 22.77
CA LEU A 324 -2.01 3.13 22.83
C LEU A 324 -0.66 2.70 22.24
N VAL A 325 -0.15 1.58 22.74
CA VAL A 325 1.02 0.90 22.18
C VAL A 325 0.50 -0.40 21.57
N PRO A 326 0.49 -0.53 20.21
CA PRO A 326 0.11 -1.77 19.57
C PRO A 326 1.03 -2.92 20.00
N ALA A 327 0.46 -4.12 20.22
CA ALA A 327 1.24 -5.32 20.51
C ALA A 327 2.04 -5.81 19.29
N GLY A 328 1.63 -5.38 18.09
CA GLY A 328 2.24 -5.72 16.82
C GLY A 328 1.30 -5.43 15.66
N THR A 329 1.58 -6.04 14.53
CA THR A 329 0.73 -5.98 13.33
C THR A 329 0.20 -7.36 12.97
N GLU A 330 -0.80 -7.45 12.08
CA GLU A 330 -1.27 -8.73 11.54
C GLU A 330 -0.29 -9.38 10.54
N GLY A 331 0.83 -8.73 10.26
CA GLY A 331 1.90 -9.21 9.40
C GLY A 331 1.54 -9.26 7.91
N TYR A 332 2.38 -9.91 7.13
CA TYR A 332 2.26 -9.95 5.66
C TYR A 332 0.95 -10.55 5.14
N ARG A 333 0.25 -11.34 5.94
CA ARG A 333 -1.00 -11.99 5.52
C ARG A 333 -2.09 -10.98 5.15
N THR A 334 -2.13 -9.85 5.85
CA THR A 334 -3.15 -8.80 5.69
C THR A 334 -2.55 -7.46 5.26
N ALA A 335 -1.22 -7.35 5.24
CA ALA A 335 -0.54 -6.15 4.77
C ALA A 335 -0.82 -5.90 3.29
N GLU A 336 -1.11 -4.65 2.93
CA GLU A 336 -1.27 -4.32 1.51
C GLU A 336 0.07 -4.24 0.78
N VAL A 337 1.14 -3.84 1.49
CA VAL A 337 2.48 -3.61 0.94
C VAL A 337 3.59 -4.13 1.84
N THR A 338 4.78 -4.22 1.26
CA THR A 338 6.04 -4.50 1.95
C THR A 338 6.88 -3.22 2.00
N LEU A 339 7.30 -2.81 3.19
CA LEU A 339 8.30 -1.77 3.40
C LEU A 339 9.71 -2.39 3.33
N GLY A 340 10.71 -1.60 2.93
CA GLY A 340 12.07 -2.09 2.68
C GLY A 340 12.17 -2.82 1.34
N GLY A 341 13.21 -3.60 1.15
CA GLY A 341 13.48 -4.32 -0.10
C GLY A 341 14.85 -4.00 -0.69
N VAL A 342 15.00 -4.07 -2.00
CA VAL A 342 16.26 -3.79 -2.69
C VAL A 342 16.66 -2.33 -2.48
N ASP A 343 17.89 -2.12 -1.98
CA ASP A 343 18.40 -0.77 -1.70
C ASP A 343 18.49 0.06 -2.98
N THR A 344 17.71 1.12 -3.03
CA THR A 344 17.62 2.00 -4.19
C THR A 344 18.88 2.81 -4.47
N ARG A 345 19.83 2.89 -3.53
CA ARG A 345 21.15 3.50 -3.75
C ARG A 345 21.99 2.71 -4.76
N GLU A 346 21.67 1.45 -4.99
CA GLU A 346 22.37 0.54 -5.89
C GLU A 346 21.65 0.35 -7.24
N VAL A 347 20.61 1.13 -7.46
CA VAL A 347 19.78 1.11 -8.67
C VAL A 347 19.69 2.52 -9.26
N SER A 348 19.78 2.64 -10.57
CA SER A 348 19.64 3.92 -11.25
C SER A 348 18.21 4.44 -11.16
N SER A 349 17.99 5.60 -10.53
CA SER A 349 16.67 6.24 -10.45
C SER A 349 16.13 6.67 -11.82
N LYS A 350 16.99 6.74 -12.83
CA LYS A 350 16.63 7.09 -14.20
C LYS A 350 16.17 5.88 -15.00
N THR A 351 16.89 4.76 -14.90
CA THR A 351 16.69 3.59 -15.77
C THR A 351 16.10 2.40 -15.05
N MET A 352 16.05 2.40 -13.72
CA MET A 352 15.73 1.25 -12.88
C MET A 352 16.76 0.10 -13.03
N GLU A 353 17.89 0.34 -13.68
CA GLU A 353 18.95 -0.61 -13.91
C GLU A 353 19.85 -0.75 -12.68
N SER A 354 20.28 -1.96 -12.40
CA SER A 354 21.31 -2.27 -11.40
C SER A 354 22.60 -1.53 -11.70
N LEU A 355 23.17 -0.84 -10.70
CA LEU A 355 24.52 -0.26 -10.80
C LEU A 355 25.63 -1.30 -10.69
N LYS A 356 25.29 -2.55 -10.30
CA LYS A 356 26.23 -3.66 -10.09
C LYS A 356 26.25 -4.67 -11.23
N SER A 357 25.13 -4.83 -11.92
CA SER A 357 24.97 -5.85 -12.97
C SER A 357 24.25 -5.25 -14.18
N PRO A 358 24.98 -4.77 -15.19
CA PRO A 358 24.40 -4.20 -16.40
C PRO A 358 23.40 -5.13 -17.06
N GLY A 359 22.27 -4.59 -17.54
CA GLY A 359 21.15 -5.32 -18.12
C GLY A 359 20.19 -5.96 -17.09
N LEU A 360 20.44 -5.83 -15.79
CA LEU A 360 19.50 -6.24 -14.73
C LEU A 360 18.70 -5.02 -14.23
N TYR A 361 17.39 -5.15 -14.15
CA TYR A 361 16.48 -4.09 -13.73
C TYR A 361 15.61 -4.54 -12.57
N PHE A 362 15.27 -3.64 -11.65
CA PHE A 362 14.32 -3.86 -10.57
C PHE A 362 13.21 -2.83 -10.63
N ILE A 363 11.94 -3.25 -10.57
CA ILE A 363 10.77 -2.37 -10.69
C ILE A 363 9.65 -2.74 -9.71
N GLY A 364 8.84 -1.76 -9.35
CA GLY A 364 7.71 -1.93 -8.45
C GLY A 364 8.14 -2.15 -7.00
N GLU A 365 7.35 -2.93 -6.29
CA GLU A 365 7.44 -3.12 -4.82
C GLU A 365 8.64 -3.99 -4.36
N VAL A 366 9.41 -4.58 -5.26
CA VAL A 366 10.66 -5.26 -4.90
C VAL A 366 11.74 -4.26 -4.45
N LEU A 367 11.63 -3.02 -4.92
CA LEU A 367 12.47 -1.89 -4.49
C LEU A 367 12.00 -1.31 -3.16
N ASP A 368 12.93 -0.72 -2.39
CA ASP A 368 12.61 0.08 -1.21
C ASP A 368 11.92 1.40 -1.59
N VAL A 369 10.71 1.30 -2.12
CA VAL A 369 9.79 2.40 -2.40
C VAL A 369 8.37 1.96 -2.11
N THR A 370 7.75 2.60 -1.13
CA THR A 370 6.39 2.27 -0.68
C THR A 370 5.51 3.50 -0.67
N GLY A 371 4.42 3.49 -1.41
CA GLY A 371 3.44 4.57 -1.44
C GLY A 371 2.45 4.51 -0.27
N HIS A 372 1.87 5.65 0.06
CA HIS A 372 0.72 5.74 0.95
C HIS A 372 -0.46 4.90 0.45
N LEU A 373 -1.47 4.70 1.30
CA LEU A 373 -2.75 4.11 0.91
C LEU A 373 -3.49 5.04 -0.05
N GLY A 374 -4.06 4.49 -1.13
CA GLY A 374 -4.91 5.29 -2.01
C GLY A 374 -4.46 5.39 -3.46
N GLY A 375 -3.88 4.35 -4.03
CA GLY A 375 -3.49 4.25 -5.44
C GLY A 375 -2.02 4.57 -5.73
N PHE A 376 -1.28 5.10 -4.75
CA PHE A 376 0.12 5.49 -4.90
C PHE A 376 1.04 4.30 -5.24
N ASN A 377 0.83 3.12 -4.63
CA ASN A 377 1.62 1.93 -4.91
C ASN A 377 1.43 1.43 -6.34
N PHE A 378 0.25 1.56 -6.90
CA PHE A 378 0.03 1.29 -8.32
C PHE A 378 0.69 2.33 -9.20
N GLN A 379 0.60 3.62 -8.83
CA GLN A 379 1.31 4.66 -9.59
C GLN A 379 2.82 4.43 -9.61
N TRP A 380 3.41 3.99 -8.51
CA TRP A 380 4.82 3.55 -8.48
C TRP A 380 5.09 2.37 -9.42
N ALA A 381 4.22 1.36 -9.41
CA ALA A 381 4.34 0.21 -10.30
C ALA A 381 4.30 0.64 -11.78
N TRP A 382 3.39 1.54 -12.15
CA TRP A 382 3.30 2.09 -13.51
C TRP A 382 4.55 2.88 -13.87
N ALA A 383 4.95 3.83 -13.04
CA ALA A 383 6.07 4.73 -13.28
C ALA A 383 7.41 4.01 -13.37
N SER A 384 7.70 3.08 -12.45
CA SER A 384 8.94 2.30 -12.46
C SER A 384 8.99 1.32 -13.64
N GLY A 385 7.86 0.67 -13.94
CA GLY A 385 7.73 -0.21 -15.11
C GLY A 385 7.99 0.52 -16.43
N TYR A 386 7.35 1.68 -16.60
CA TYR A 386 7.58 2.54 -17.76
C TYR A 386 9.03 3.01 -17.86
N ALA A 387 9.63 3.43 -16.73
CA ALA A 387 11.01 3.93 -16.70
C ALA A 387 12.02 2.86 -17.13
N ALA A 388 11.91 1.63 -16.60
CA ALA A 388 12.77 0.52 -16.99
C ALA A 388 12.62 0.17 -18.47
N ALA A 389 11.38 0.12 -18.95
CA ALA A 389 11.06 -0.24 -20.33
C ALA A 389 11.67 0.69 -21.38
N GLN A 390 12.11 1.91 -20.99
CA GLN A 390 12.80 2.82 -21.93
C GLN A 390 14.24 2.39 -22.21
N TYR A 391 14.81 1.48 -21.41
CA TYR A 391 16.23 1.11 -21.47
C TYR A 391 16.44 -0.41 -21.60
N ALA A 392 15.51 -1.22 -21.10
CA ALA A 392 15.56 -2.66 -21.13
C ALA A 392 15.44 -3.23 -22.57
#